data_ef6af7ea39cc1cb0eefd386a48d6afc8
#
_entry.id   ef6af7ea39cc1cb0eefd386a48d6afc8
#
_cell.length_a   1.000
_cell.length_b   1.000
_cell.length_c   1.000
_cell.angle_alpha   90.00
_cell.angle_beta   90.00
_cell.angle_gamma   90.00
#
_symmetry.space_group_name_H-M   'P 1'
#
loop_
_entity.id
_entity.type
_entity.pdbx_description
1 polymer ?
#
loop_
_entity_poly.entity_id
_entity_poly.type
_entity_poly.pdbx_seq_one_letter_code
_entity_poly.pdbx_strand_id
1 'polypeptide(L)'
;MQAQPHDLKPFDLLTPSARYYDYEFERYWHFFQVFGRIGYNVDAPEDIWDREFAMRFGEDAGPVLEEAMHRASWILPRIVASSYPYSGFPMTVGWAEKQSLGELPEFAKATLSDVQLFENFDEEAQLLIEDGETAKVRPQETSRWFAQTADDVSALVTQAEKKIGTLRSKEFDSHVIDLKILVSLARYHSQRIPAAVSYCLFNRTKDVRALDNAIAYERKAIAAWQQIVDVAGDAYARDLTMGRRVQKLCGHWRDELAQLQSGLEKMETLRKEAPAGADAATSTRYLAAGPSAETTFVHRPILTAPAEKALTVRARVSSPTRIKWVQVLYRSIDQTKDYQKLEMQAVDERGNYEAVIPADKIDARFDFMYLIQAMDRMRCGTMFPDFKKQTPYFVVRLERG
;
A
#
# COMPACT_ATOMS: atom_id res chain seq x y z
N MET A 1 2.50 15.96 16.88
CA MET A 1 3.88 16.33 16.49
C MET A 1 4.45 17.27 17.54
N GLN A 2 5.49 16.85 18.28
CA GLN A 2 6.21 17.78 19.18
C GLN A 2 7.48 18.22 18.44
N ALA A 3 7.40 19.37 17.77
CA ALA A 3 8.59 20.02 17.25
C ALA A 3 9.50 20.43 18.43
N GLN A 4 10.80 20.19 18.30
CA GLN A 4 11.76 20.72 19.29
C GLN A 4 11.86 22.24 19.08
N PRO A 5 11.91 23.06 20.14
CA PRO A 5 11.91 24.53 20.02
C PRO A 5 13.01 25.12 19.13
N HIS A 6 14.13 24.45 19.00
CA HIS A 6 15.24 24.88 18.14
C HIS A 6 15.11 24.49 16.65
N ASP A 7 14.10 23.64 16.32
CA ASP A 7 13.77 23.30 14.95
C ASP A 7 12.64 24.17 14.38
N LEU A 8 12.05 25.01 15.24
CA LEU A 8 10.99 25.96 14.91
C LEU A 8 11.55 27.22 14.22
N LYS A 9 12.05 27.07 12.99
CA LYS A 9 11.95 28.18 12.05
C LYS A 9 10.50 28.19 11.53
N PRO A 10 9.98 29.39 11.11
CA PRO A 10 8.70 29.45 10.42
C PRO A 10 8.71 28.42 9.30
N PHE A 11 7.80 27.46 9.39
CA PHE A 11 7.79 26.28 8.55
C PHE A 11 6.91 26.56 7.35
N ASP A 12 7.51 27.13 6.34
CA ASP A 12 6.86 27.26 5.05
C ASP A 12 7.24 26.04 4.19
N LEU A 13 6.25 25.20 3.87
CA LEU A 13 6.44 24.10 2.93
C LEU A 13 6.73 24.62 1.53
N LEU A 14 6.01 25.66 1.13
CA LEU A 14 6.17 26.26 -0.20
C LEU A 14 7.09 27.49 -0.15
N THR A 15 7.78 27.71 -1.26
CA THR A 15 8.54 28.96 -1.44
C THR A 15 7.60 30.17 -1.56
N PRO A 16 8.05 31.40 -1.29
CA PRO A 16 7.21 32.58 -1.38
C PRO A 16 6.54 32.77 -2.76
N SER A 17 7.18 32.32 -3.83
CA SER A 17 6.65 32.41 -5.20
C SER A 17 5.47 31.46 -5.44
N ALA A 18 5.50 30.27 -4.81
CA ALA A 18 4.46 29.24 -4.94
C ALA A 18 3.35 29.38 -3.90
N ARG A 19 3.63 30.07 -2.80
CA ARG A 19 2.69 30.23 -1.69
C ARG A 19 1.44 31.01 -2.11
N TYR A 20 0.26 30.52 -1.73
CA TYR A 20 -1.07 31.09 -2.03
C TYR A 20 -1.94 31.29 -0.79
N TYR A 21 -1.45 30.97 0.40
CA TYR A 21 -2.15 31.04 1.67
C TYR A 21 -1.36 31.89 2.67
N ASP A 22 -2.05 32.41 3.66
CA ASP A 22 -1.44 33.12 4.80
C ASP A 22 -1.12 32.17 5.95
N TYR A 23 -1.99 31.18 6.17
CA TYR A 23 -1.85 30.18 7.21
C TYR A 23 -1.88 28.76 6.65
N GLU A 24 -1.06 27.85 7.18
CA GLU A 24 -0.95 26.47 6.71
C GLU A 24 -2.30 25.71 6.71
N PHE A 25 -3.22 26.00 7.64
CA PHE A 25 -4.51 25.33 7.65
C PHE A 25 -5.36 25.65 6.41
N GLU A 26 -5.14 26.77 5.74
CA GLU A 26 -5.84 27.13 4.50
C GLU A 26 -5.46 26.22 3.35
N ARG A 27 -4.21 25.73 3.33
CA ARG A 27 -3.76 24.70 2.38
C ARG A 27 -4.50 23.36 2.58
N TYR A 28 -4.80 23.04 3.82
CA TYR A 28 -5.44 21.78 4.19
C TYR A 28 -6.94 21.88 4.41
N TRP A 29 -7.60 22.91 3.81
CA TRP A 29 -9.02 23.17 3.98
C TRP A 29 -9.90 21.93 3.73
N HIS A 30 -9.61 21.15 2.70
CA HIS A 30 -10.36 19.93 2.36
C HIS A 30 -10.24 18.89 3.48
N PHE A 31 -9.04 18.63 3.98
CA PHE A 31 -8.84 17.74 5.12
C PHE A 31 -9.67 18.17 6.35
N PHE A 32 -9.65 19.45 6.69
CA PHE A 32 -10.41 19.95 7.83
C PHE A 32 -11.92 19.91 7.61
N GLN A 33 -12.39 20.12 6.40
CA GLN A 33 -13.81 19.95 6.06
C GLN A 33 -14.24 18.50 6.20
N VAL A 34 -13.53 17.56 5.57
CA VAL A 34 -13.82 16.13 5.63
C VAL A 34 -13.77 15.64 7.07
N PHE A 35 -12.69 15.95 7.80
CA PHE A 35 -12.52 15.56 9.20
C PHE A 35 -13.66 16.10 10.10
N GLY A 36 -13.99 17.37 9.97
CA GLY A 36 -15.05 17.98 10.77
C GLY A 36 -16.45 17.44 10.42
N ARG A 37 -16.75 17.24 9.17
CA ARG A 37 -18.07 16.76 8.71
C ARG A 37 -18.29 15.28 9.03
N ILE A 38 -17.35 14.43 8.67
CA ILE A 38 -17.44 12.99 8.95
C ILE A 38 -17.32 12.71 10.46
N GLY A 39 -16.51 13.49 11.19
CA GLY A 39 -16.42 13.39 12.64
C GLY A 39 -17.72 13.75 13.36
N TYR A 40 -18.56 14.61 12.77
CA TYR A 40 -19.87 14.96 13.29
C TYR A 40 -20.98 14.02 12.80
N ASN A 41 -20.96 13.67 11.52
CA ASN A 41 -21.93 12.78 10.88
C ASN A 41 -21.20 11.90 9.86
N VAL A 42 -21.09 10.60 10.16
CA VAL A 42 -20.42 9.63 9.29
C VAL A 42 -21.12 9.46 7.94
N ASP A 43 -22.42 9.75 7.86
CA ASP A 43 -23.24 9.71 6.65
C ASP A 43 -23.36 11.10 5.99
N ALA A 44 -22.39 12.00 6.22
CA ALA A 44 -22.37 13.31 5.58
C ALA A 44 -22.34 13.16 4.05
N PRO A 45 -23.23 13.88 3.30
CA PRO A 45 -23.30 13.75 1.87
C PRO A 45 -22.03 14.30 1.20
N GLU A 46 -21.58 13.63 0.15
CA GLU A 46 -20.34 13.96 -0.57
C GLU A 46 -20.44 15.27 -1.38
N ASP A 47 -21.63 15.70 -1.74
CA ASP A 47 -21.87 16.94 -2.49
C ASP A 47 -21.36 18.23 -1.79
N ILE A 48 -21.00 18.13 -0.52
CA ILE A 48 -20.48 19.26 0.26
C ILE A 48 -19.10 19.69 -0.25
N TRP A 49 -18.19 18.73 -0.45
CA TRP A 49 -16.87 19.02 -0.99
C TRP A 49 -16.86 19.19 -2.49
N ASP A 50 -17.73 18.48 -3.23
CA ASP A 50 -17.93 18.70 -4.65
C ASP A 50 -18.24 20.17 -4.98
N ARG A 51 -19.16 20.78 -4.21
CA ARG A 51 -19.50 22.20 -4.35
C ARG A 51 -18.31 23.12 -4.04
N GLU A 52 -17.51 22.81 -3.02
CA GLU A 52 -16.34 23.62 -2.69
C GLU A 52 -15.28 23.53 -3.79
N PHE A 53 -15.04 22.34 -4.34
CA PHE A 53 -14.15 22.16 -5.47
C PHE A 53 -14.66 22.89 -6.72
N ALA A 54 -15.95 22.81 -7.02
CA ALA A 54 -16.55 23.53 -8.12
C ALA A 54 -16.45 25.05 -7.96
N MET A 55 -16.64 25.58 -6.75
CA MET A 55 -16.48 27.02 -6.46
C MET A 55 -15.05 27.49 -6.65
N ARG A 56 -14.05 26.71 -6.24
CA ARG A 56 -12.62 27.08 -6.32
C ARG A 56 -12.02 26.90 -7.71
N PHE A 57 -12.40 25.82 -8.39
CA PHE A 57 -11.74 25.37 -9.61
C PHE A 57 -12.70 25.24 -10.80
N GLY A 58 -13.96 25.66 -10.65
CA GLY A 58 -15.01 25.57 -11.67
C GLY A 58 -15.68 24.22 -11.75
N GLU A 59 -16.88 24.23 -12.30
CA GLU A 59 -17.77 23.05 -12.45
C GLU A 59 -17.14 21.92 -13.28
N ASP A 60 -16.26 22.27 -14.23
CA ASP A 60 -15.62 21.30 -15.12
C ASP A 60 -14.34 20.68 -14.55
N ALA A 61 -13.50 21.47 -13.85
CA ALA A 61 -12.19 21.04 -13.38
C ALA A 61 -12.24 20.56 -11.91
N GLY A 62 -13.10 21.18 -11.08
CA GLY A 62 -13.19 20.91 -9.65
C GLY A 62 -13.47 19.43 -9.32
N PRO A 63 -14.54 18.81 -9.85
CA PRO A 63 -14.83 17.39 -9.57
C PRO A 63 -13.73 16.43 -10.08
N VAL A 64 -13.06 16.78 -11.18
CA VAL A 64 -11.96 15.96 -11.71
C VAL A 64 -10.73 16.03 -10.79
N LEU A 65 -10.45 17.22 -10.25
CA LEU A 65 -9.34 17.42 -9.30
C LEU A 65 -9.61 16.68 -7.97
N GLU A 66 -10.86 16.77 -7.49
CA GLU A 66 -11.30 16.04 -6.29
C GLU A 66 -11.11 14.53 -6.44
N GLU A 67 -11.62 13.94 -7.52
CA GLU A 67 -11.45 12.51 -7.80
C GLU A 67 -9.96 12.12 -7.90
N ALA A 68 -9.10 12.97 -8.48
CA ALA A 68 -7.66 12.76 -8.52
C ALA A 68 -7.05 12.74 -7.11
N MET A 69 -7.46 13.66 -6.23
CA MET A 69 -7.02 13.72 -4.84
C MET A 69 -7.51 12.51 -4.04
N HIS A 70 -8.76 12.12 -4.23
CA HIS A 70 -9.33 10.93 -3.59
C HIS A 70 -8.53 9.67 -3.96
N ARG A 71 -8.29 9.42 -5.24
CA ARG A 71 -7.49 8.26 -5.67
C ARG A 71 -6.05 8.31 -5.18
N ALA A 72 -5.41 9.47 -5.24
CA ALA A 72 -4.05 9.65 -4.78
C ALA A 72 -3.90 9.46 -3.27
N SER A 73 -4.95 9.73 -2.47
CA SER A 73 -4.94 9.61 -1.01
C SER A 73 -4.64 8.19 -0.52
N TRP A 74 -4.85 7.17 -1.35
CA TRP A 74 -4.56 5.77 -1.03
C TRP A 74 -3.09 5.37 -1.19
N ILE A 75 -2.28 6.19 -1.85
CA ILE A 75 -0.87 5.85 -2.15
C ILE A 75 -0.05 5.71 -0.86
N LEU A 76 -0.07 6.69 0.03
CA LEU A 76 0.68 6.65 1.28
C LEU A 76 0.21 5.54 2.24
N PRO A 77 -1.10 5.34 2.50
CA PRO A 77 -1.57 4.20 3.26
C PRO A 77 -1.12 2.86 2.70
N ARG A 78 -1.11 2.70 1.37
CA ARG A 78 -0.65 1.47 0.73
C ARG A 78 0.85 1.24 0.90
N ILE A 79 1.67 2.28 0.83
CA ILE A 79 3.11 2.18 1.14
C ILE A 79 3.30 1.68 2.57
N VAL A 80 2.63 2.32 3.54
CA VAL A 80 2.72 1.95 4.96
C VAL A 80 2.27 0.50 5.19
N ALA A 81 1.19 0.07 4.56
CA ALA A 81 0.66 -1.28 4.75
C ALA A 81 1.57 -2.36 4.17
N SER A 82 2.16 -2.14 2.99
CA SER A 82 2.75 -3.19 2.16
C SER A 82 4.27 -3.19 2.05
N SER A 83 4.94 -2.10 2.37
CA SER A 83 6.39 -2.01 2.12
C SER A 83 7.11 -0.98 2.99
N TYR A 84 6.48 -0.48 4.02
CA TYR A 84 7.08 0.52 4.87
C TYR A 84 7.88 -0.13 6.01
N PRO A 85 9.17 0.17 6.16
CA PRO A 85 9.96 -0.38 7.25
C PRO A 85 9.59 0.32 8.57
N TYR A 86 8.62 -0.20 9.26
CA TYR A 86 8.17 0.27 10.55
C TYR A 86 9.13 -0.18 11.65
N SER A 87 10.32 0.36 11.69
CA SER A 87 11.24 0.12 12.79
C SER A 87 11.11 1.27 13.80
N GLY A 88 10.41 1.07 14.88
CA GLY A 88 10.45 2.01 15.99
C GLY A 88 9.17 2.77 16.30
N PHE A 89 8.04 2.10 16.28
CA PHE A 89 6.84 2.61 16.95
C PHE A 89 7.16 2.89 18.44
N PRO A 90 6.79 4.03 19.00
CA PRO A 90 5.95 5.12 18.46
C PRO A 90 6.75 6.28 17.82
N MET A 91 7.96 6.07 17.41
CA MET A 91 8.90 7.10 16.96
C MET A 91 8.77 7.45 15.47
N THR A 92 7.96 6.72 14.74
CA THR A 92 7.64 6.97 13.33
C THR A 92 6.66 8.12 13.21
N VAL A 93 7.17 9.31 13.31
CA VAL A 93 6.44 10.51 12.97
C VAL A 93 7.06 11.10 11.74
N GLY A 94 6.30 11.26 10.69
CA GLY A 94 6.72 12.10 9.66
C GLY A 94 6.60 11.54 8.24
N TRP A 95 7.48 11.78 7.46
CA TRP A 95 7.56 11.71 6.03
C TRP A 95 7.65 10.26 5.51
N ALA A 96 6.52 9.63 5.24
CA ALA A 96 6.45 8.24 4.83
C ALA A 96 7.19 7.98 3.50
N GLU A 97 7.22 8.95 2.61
CA GLU A 97 7.88 8.90 1.31
C GLU A 97 9.42 9.00 1.40
N LYS A 98 9.95 9.46 2.53
CA LYS A 98 11.39 9.63 2.73
C LYS A 98 11.96 8.67 3.75
N GLN A 99 11.20 8.34 4.78
CA GLN A 99 11.69 7.56 5.90
C GLN A 99 12.11 6.15 5.46
N SER A 100 13.34 5.80 5.75
CA SER A 100 13.91 4.46 5.48
C SER A 100 13.88 4.03 4.00
N LEU A 101 13.88 4.96 3.07
CA LEU A 101 14.07 4.60 1.66
C LEU A 101 15.40 3.87 1.46
N GLY A 102 16.45 4.38 2.05
CA GLY A 102 17.76 3.76 2.10
C GLY A 102 18.24 3.17 0.77
N GLU A 103 19.25 2.34 0.85
CA GLU A 103 19.68 1.52 -0.27
C GLU A 103 18.71 0.34 -0.48
N LEU A 104 18.68 -0.25 -1.68
CA LEU A 104 17.81 -1.37 -1.97
C LEU A 104 17.94 -2.55 -0.99
N PRO A 105 19.16 -2.93 -0.53
CA PRO A 105 19.33 -3.96 0.50
C PRO A 105 18.60 -3.67 1.82
N GLU A 106 18.50 -2.40 2.21
CA GLU A 106 17.75 -2.00 3.41
C GLU A 106 16.24 -2.00 3.14
N PHE A 107 15.81 -1.49 2.00
CA PHE A 107 14.41 -1.55 1.59
C PHE A 107 13.90 -2.99 1.47
N ALA A 108 14.73 -3.90 0.98
CA ALA A 108 14.39 -5.32 0.85
C ALA A 108 14.12 -6.02 2.20
N LYS A 109 14.55 -5.44 3.31
CA LYS A 109 14.25 -5.89 4.69
C LYS A 109 13.03 -5.20 5.29
N ALA A 110 12.30 -4.41 4.51
CA ALA A 110 11.15 -3.68 5.00
C ALA A 110 10.14 -4.62 5.66
N THR A 111 9.72 -4.26 6.86
CA THR A 111 8.63 -4.93 7.56
C THR A 111 7.29 -4.33 7.13
N LEU A 112 6.25 -5.13 7.14
CA LEU A 112 4.90 -4.69 6.80
C LEU A 112 4.17 -4.22 8.05
N SER A 113 3.31 -3.22 7.95
CA SER A 113 2.42 -2.88 9.07
C SER A 113 1.26 -3.86 9.18
N ASP A 114 0.90 -4.51 8.08
CA ASP A 114 -0.11 -5.56 8.04
C ASP A 114 0.46 -6.87 7.48
N VAL A 115 1.16 -7.58 8.33
CA VAL A 115 1.79 -8.88 8.03
C VAL A 115 0.77 -10.00 7.74
N GLN A 116 -0.50 -9.80 8.07
CA GLN A 116 -1.54 -10.80 7.84
C GLN A 116 -2.10 -10.72 6.43
N LEU A 117 -2.13 -9.54 5.85
CA LEU A 117 -2.71 -9.28 4.54
C LEU A 117 -1.68 -9.22 3.42
N PHE A 118 -0.46 -8.80 3.72
CA PHE A 118 0.59 -8.63 2.72
C PHE A 118 1.71 -9.65 2.92
N GLU A 119 2.29 -10.07 1.79
CA GLU A 119 3.52 -10.87 1.77
C GLU A 119 4.73 -9.95 1.73
N ASN A 120 5.77 -10.23 2.52
CA ASN A 120 7.01 -9.46 2.45
C ASN A 120 7.92 -9.94 1.31
N PHE A 121 8.97 -9.18 1.01
CA PHE A 121 9.82 -9.44 -0.14
C PHE A 121 10.64 -10.73 -0.02
N ASP A 122 11.08 -11.06 1.18
CA ASP A 122 11.89 -12.24 1.43
C ASP A 122 11.07 -13.52 1.49
N GLU A 123 9.86 -13.47 2.10
CA GLU A 123 8.88 -14.56 2.05
C GLU A 123 8.39 -14.81 0.62
N GLU A 124 8.14 -13.74 -0.16
CA GLU A 124 7.82 -13.87 -1.59
C GLU A 124 8.94 -14.56 -2.37
N ALA A 125 10.19 -14.19 -2.12
CA ALA A 125 11.34 -14.84 -2.76
C ALA A 125 11.41 -16.32 -2.39
N GLN A 126 11.14 -16.69 -1.14
CA GLN A 126 11.07 -18.08 -0.70
C GLN A 126 9.94 -18.84 -1.39
N LEU A 127 8.73 -18.27 -1.43
CA LEU A 127 7.59 -18.88 -2.14
C LEU A 127 7.90 -19.15 -3.62
N LEU A 128 8.60 -18.22 -4.28
CA LEU A 128 9.01 -18.39 -5.68
C LEU A 128 10.01 -19.53 -5.86
N ILE A 129 10.94 -19.73 -4.93
CA ILE A 129 11.94 -20.80 -4.96
C ILE A 129 11.29 -22.16 -4.70
N GLU A 130 10.41 -22.23 -3.69
CA GLU A 130 9.76 -23.46 -3.23
C GLU A 130 8.52 -23.83 -4.05
N ASP A 131 8.13 -23.02 -5.00
CA ASP A 131 6.86 -23.15 -5.73
C ASP A 131 5.65 -23.12 -4.78
N GLY A 132 5.76 -22.31 -3.72
CA GLY A 132 4.78 -22.16 -2.65
C GLY A 132 3.57 -21.33 -3.04
N GLU A 133 2.57 -21.27 -2.16
CA GLU A 133 1.32 -20.56 -2.37
C GLU A 133 0.94 -19.73 -1.13
N THR A 134 0.41 -18.55 -1.37
CA THR A 134 -0.16 -17.68 -0.32
C THR A 134 -1.42 -17.01 -0.85
N ALA A 135 -2.41 -16.82 0.01
CA ALA A 135 -3.58 -16.00 -0.31
C ALA A 135 -3.38 -14.53 0.05
N LYS A 136 -2.26 -14.17 0.66
CA LYS A 136 -1.90 -12.79 0.94
C LYS A 136 -1.70 -12.01 -0.35
N VAL A 137 -1.85 -10.69 -0.27
CA VAL A 137 -1.53 -9.79 -1.37
C VAL A 137 -0.03 -9.80 -1.61
N ARG A 138 0.36 -10.28 -2.76
CA ARG A 138 1.77 -10.45 -3.13
C ARG A 138 2.41 -9.13 -3.54
N PRO A 139 3.73 -8.96 -3.37
CA PRO A 139 4.45 -7.76 -3.80
C PRO A 139 4.17 -7.36 -5.26
N GLN A 140 4.03 -8.32 -6.15
CA GLN A 140 3.71 -8.07 -7.55
C GLN A 140 2.32 -7.44 -7.75
N GLU A 141 1.32 -7.83 -6.96
CA GLU A 141 -0.02 -7.24 -7.02
C GLU A 141 0.04 -5.79 -6.50
N THR A 142 0.79 -5.56 -5.43
CA THR A 142 1.04 -4.22 -4.90
C THR A 142 1.77 -3.34 -5.90
N SER A 143 2.78 -3.86 -6.59
CA SER A 143 3.51 -3.17 -7.67
C SER A 143 2.56 -2.75 -8.80
N ARG A 144 1.70 -3.67 -9.27
CA ARG A 144 0.69 -3.38 -10.30
C ARG A 144 -0.33 -2.34 -9.85
N TRP A 145 -0.79 -2.44 -8.60
CA TRP A 145 -1.70 -1.48 -8.02
C TRP A 145 -1.11 -0.06 -8.03
N PHE A 146 0.16 0.10 -7.64
CA PHE A 146 0.84 1.39 -7.70
C PHE A 146 0.95 1.92 -9.13
N ALA A 147 1.30 1.06 -10.10
CA ALA A 147 1.38 1.46 -11.49
C ALA A 147 0.02 1.94 -12.03
N GLN A 148 -1.03 1.17 -11.80
CA GLN A 148 -2.39 1.51 -12.24
C GLN A 148 -2.90 2.80 -11.57
N THR A 149 -2.70 2.94 -10.25
CA THR A 149 -3.10 4.15 -9.52
C THR A 149 -2.36 5.38 -10.06
N ALA A 150 -1.07 5.25 -10.35
CA ALA A 150 -0.30 6.34 -10.96
C ALA A 150 -0.84 6.76 -12.32
N ASP A 151 -1.22 5.81 -13.16
CA ASP A 151 -1.77 6.09 -14.49
C ASP A 151 -3.16 6.72 -14.40
N ASP A 152 -4.02 6.22 -13.53
CA ASP A 152 -5.36 6.76 -13.29
C ASP A 152 -5.30 8.22 -12.78
N VAL A 153 -4.49 8.47 -11.74
CA VAL A 153 -4.32 9.83 -11.19
C VAL A 153 -3.69 10.76 -12.24
N SER A 154 -2.69 10.30 -12.98
CA SER A 154 -2.05 11.10 -14.05
C SER A 154 -3.03 11.50 -15.15
N ALA A 155 -3.94 10.60 -15.53
CA ALA A 155 -4.99 10.89 -16.50
C ALA A 155 -5.97 11.96 -15.99
N LEU A 156 -6.40 11.85 -14.73
CA LEU A 156 -7.28 12.83 -14.09
C LEU A 156 -6.61 14.19 -13.96
N VAL A 157 -5.34 14.25 -13.53
CA VAL A 157 -4.57 15.49 -13.47
C VAL A 157 -4.50 16.15 -14.85
N THR A 158 -4.19 15.38 -15.89
CA THR A 158 -4.14 15.90 -17.27
C THR A 158 -5.51 16.44 -17.72
N GLN A 159 -6.59 15.78 -17.32
CA GLN A 159 -7.94 16.23 -17.61
C GLN A 159 -8.29 17.53 -16.86
N ALA A 160 -7.94 17.63 -15.57
CA ALA A 160 -8.16 18.84 -14.77
C ALA A 160 -7.36 20.03 -15.34
N GLU A 161 -6.09 19.82 -15.71
CA GLU A 161 -5.26 20.86 -16.36
C GLU A 161 -5.84 21.37 -17.69
N LYS A 162 -6.55 20.52 -18.44
CA LYS A 162 -7.23 20.94 -19.68
C LYS A 162 -8.52 21.72 -19.42
N LYS A 163 -9.21 21.41 -18.32
CA LYS A 163 -10.53 21.96 -18.00
C LYS A 163 -10.48 23.26 -17.19
N ILE A 164 -9.38 23.53 -16.47
CA ILE A 164 -9.29 24.67 -15.55
C ILE A 164 -9.40 26.04 -16.26
N GLY A 165 -8.92 26.15 -17.48
CA GLY A 165 -9.01 27.36 -18.28
C GLY A 165 -8.48 28.61 -17.55
N THR A 166 -9.30 29.66 -17.56
CA THR A 166 -8.95 30.96 -16.94
C THR A 166 -9.01 30.95 -15.40
N LEU A 167 -9.56 29.93 -14.79
CA LEU A 167 -9.62 29.77 -13.32
C LEU A 167 -8.32 29.23 -12.72
N ARG A 168 -7.29 28.96 -13.55
CA ARG A 168 -6.00 28.48 -13.09
C ARG A 168 -5.39 29.45 -12.07
N SER A 169 -5.10 28.95 -10.88
CA SER A 169 -4.58 29.71 -9.75
C SER A 169 -3.33 29.02 -9.16
N LYS A 170 -2.60 29.72 -8.29
CA LYS A 170 -1.48 29.11 -7.55
C LYS A 170 -1.95 27.93 -6.66
N GLU A 171 -3.17 27.99 -6.14
CA GLU A 171 -3.78 26.88 -5.38
C GLU A 171 -3.94 25.65 -6.27
N PHE A 172 -4.53 25.82 -7.46
CA PHE A 172 -4.65 24.73 -8.43
C PHE A 172 -3.29 24.14 -8.80
N ASP A 173 -2.30 25.01 -9.13
CA ASP A 173 -0.95 24.57 -9.47
C ASP A 173 -0.28 23.79 -8.33
N SER A 174 -0.50 24.21 -7.08
CA SER A 174 0.01 23.49 -5.92
C SER A 174 -0.60 22.08 -5.79
N HIS A 175 -1.91 21.95 -5.96
CA HIS A 175 -2.55 20.62 -5.96
C HIS A 175 -2.05 19.74 -7.11
N VAL A 176 -1.86 20.30 -8.29
CA VAL A 176 -1.31 19.57 -9.44
C VAL A 176 0.13 19.10 -9.18
N ILE A 177 0.95 19.95 -8.56
CA ILE A 177 2.33 19.56 -8.15
C ILE A 177 2.27 18.40 -7.14
N ASP A 178 1.46 18.50 -6.11
CA ASP A 178 1.31 17.45 -5.09
C ASP A 178 0.87 16.13 -5.71
N LEU A 179 -0.12 16.16 -6.58
CA LEU A 179 -0.62 14.98 -7.28
C LEU A 179 0.45 14.36 -8.20
N LYS A 180 1.21 15.16 -8.94
CA LYS A 180 2.31 14.69 -9.78
C LYS A 180 3.46 14.09 -8.96
N ILE A 181 3.73 14.62 -7.76
CA ILE A 181 4.67 14.01 -6.80
C ILE A 181 4.16 12.64 -6.36
N LEU A 182 2.88 12.53 -5.96
CA LEU A 182 2.27 11.26 -5.56
C LEU A 182 2.23 10.24 -6.71
N VAL A 183 1.93 10.67 -7.94
CA VAL A 183 2.02 9.82 -9.15
C VAL A 183 3.43 9.25 -9.32
N SER A 184 4.44 10.11 -9.21
CA SER A 184 5.84 9.70 -9.36
C SER A 184 6.30 8.80 -8.21
N LEU A 185 5.80 9.03 -6.98
CA LEU A 185 6.03 8.16 -5.83
C LEU A 185 5.39 6.77 -6.04
N ALA A 186 4.18 6.71 -6.57
CA ALA A 186 3.54 5.44 -6.89
C ALA A 186 4.31 4.69 -7.99
N ARG A 187 4.78 5.38 -9.04
CA ARG A 187 5.66 4.81 -10.07
C ARG A 187 6.97 4.31 -9.50
N TYR A 188 7.56 5.04 -8.58
CA TYR A 188 8.76 4.62 -7.86
C TYR A 188 8.53 3.28 -7.14
N HIS A 189 7.50 3.17 -6.32
CA HIS A 189 7.19 1.93 -5.60
C HIS A 189 6.81 0.79 -6.54
N SER A 190 6.13 1.07 -7.66
CA SER A 190 5.82 0.05 -8.67
C SER A 190 7.05 -0.63 -9.26
N GLN A 191 8.19 0.06 -9.27
CA GLN A 191 9.45 -0.48 -9.76
C GLN A 191 10.34 -1.00 -8.63
N ARG A 192 10.36 -0.32 -7.48
CA ARG A 192 11.23 -0.69 -6.38
C ARG A 192 10.82 -1.99 -5.69
N ILE A 193 9.52 -2.26 -5.62
CA ILE A 193 9.01 -3.52 -5.07
C ILE A 193 9.57 -4.75 -5.82
N PRO A 194 9.46 -4.86 -7.17
CA PRO A 194 10.07 -5.96 -7.90
C PRO A 194 11.60 -5.96 -7.83
N ALA A 195 12.25 -4.80 -7.68
CA ALA A 195 13.67 -4.74 -7.42
C ALA A 195 14.03 -5.44 -6.10
N ALA A 196 13.27 -5.16 -5.02
CA ALA A 196 13.50 -5.76 -3.71
C ALA A 196 13.31 -7.29 -3.72
N VAL A 197 12.25 -7.80 -4.34
CA VAL A 197 12.04 -9.25 -4.48
C VAL A 197 13.16 -9.89 -5.28
N SER A 198 13.58 -9.27 -6.38
CA SER A 198 14.69 -9.77 -7.20
C SER A 198 16.01 -9.79 -6.41
N TYR A 199 16.24 -8.79 -5.56
CA TYR A 199 17.38 -8.76 -4.67
C TYR A 199 17.33 -9.87 -3.59
N CYS A 200 16.15 -10.13 -3.01
CA CYS A 200 15.95 -11.26 -2.09
C CYS A 200 16.20 -12.60 -2.78
N LEU A 201 15.72 -12.78 -4.01
CA LEU A 201 16.01 -13.96 -4.83
C LEU A 201 17.52 -14.15 -5.04
N PHE A 202 18.25 -13.08 -5.40
CA PHE A 202 19.71 -13.14 -5.51
C PHE A 202 20.38 -13.52 -4.18
N ASN A 203 19.94 -12.95 -3.07
CA ASN A 203 20.51 -13.28 -1.77
C ASN A 203 20.35 -14.75 -1.40
N ARG A 204 19.23 -15.37 -1.74
CA ARG A 204 18.93 -16.77 -1.44
C ARG A 204 19.56 -17.74 -2.43
N THR A 205 19.54 -17.43 -3.72
CA THR A 205 19.96 -18.35 -4.80
C THR A 205 21.36 -18.08 -5.34
N LYS A 206 21.89 -16.88 -5.14
CA LYS A 206 23.11 -16.35 -5.77
C LYS A 206 23.01 -16.30 -7.32
N ASP A 207 21.79 -16.37 -7.86
CA ASP A 207 21.56 -16.19 -9.31
C ASP A 207 21.80 -14.75 -9.72
N VAL A 208 22.86 -14.51 -10.48
CA VAL A 208 23.26 -13.16 -10.93
C VAL A 208 22.22 -12.49 -11.82
N ARG A 209 21.33 -13.25 -12.47
CA ARG A 209 20.23 -12.70 -13.27
C ARG A 209 19.17 -12.06 -12.38
N ALA A 210 18.96 -12.58 -11.19
CA ALA A 210 18.10 -11.94 -10.21
C ALA A 210 18.69 -10.57 -9.77
N LEU A 211 20.02 -10.48 -9.62
CA LEU A 211 20.69 -9.21 -9.37
C LEU A 211 20.61 -8.25 -10.56
N ASP A 212 20.77 -8.76 -11.80
CA ASP A 212 20.58 -7.96 -13.02
C ASP A 212 19.15 -7.38 -13.11
N ASN A 213 18.13 -8.19 -12.78
CA ASN A 213 16.75 -7.74 -12.69
C ASN A 213 16.55 -6.68 -11.59
N ALA A 214 17.12 -6.90 -10.40
CA ALA A 214 17.05 -5.94 -9.30
C ALA A 214 17.64 -4.57 -9.72
N ILE A 215 18.80 -4.55 -10.35
CA ILE A 215 19.45 -3.35 -10.88
C ILE A 215 18.59 -2.67 -11.95
N ALA A 216 18.02 -3.46 -12.88
CA ALA A 216 17.19 -2.91 -13.94
C ALA A 216 15.91 -2.24 -13.41
N TYR A 217 15.27 -2.83 -12.41
CA TYR A 217 14.10 -2.25 -11.74
C TYR A 217 14.48 -1.04 -10.88
N GLU A 218 15.59 -1.09 -10.14
CA GLU A 218 16.04 0.03 -9.30
C GLU A 218 16.38 1.27 -10.16
N ARG A 219 16.99 1.10 -11.35
CA ARG A 219 17.19 2.20 -12.30
C ARG A 219 15.88 2.87 -12.70
N LYS A 220 14.83 2.09 -12.95
CA LYS A 220 13.50 2.63 -13.28
C LYS A 220 12.86 3.34 -12.07
N ALA A 221 13.02 2.78 -10.87
CA ALA A 221 12.58 3.43 -9.65
C ALA A 221 13.27 4.77 -9.44
N ILE A 222 14.58 4.83 -9.60
CA ILE A 222 15.35 6.08 -9.49
C ILE A 222 14.93 7.10 -10.54
N ALA A 223 14.63 6.68 -11.76
CA ALA A 223 14.10 7.57 -12.79
C ALA A 223 12.72 8.15 -12.39
N ALA A 224 11.85 7.37 -11.75
CA ALA A 224 10.58 7.88 -11.21
C ALA A 224 10.80 8.83 -10.03
N TRP A 225 11.81 8.58 -9.18
CA TRP A 225 12.17 9.51 -8.10
C TRP A 225 12.73 10.82 -8.65
N GLN A 226 13.50 10.79 -9.74
CA GLN A 226 13.97 12.00 -10.43
C GLN A 226 12.77 12.86 -10.85
N GLN A 227 11.66 12.26 -11.30
CA GLN A 227 10.45 13.02 -11.64
C GLN A 227 9.84 13.73 -10.43
N ILE A 228 9.95 13.17 -9.21
CA ILE A 228 9.54 13.88 -7.99
C ILE A 228 10.37 15.16 -7.83
N VAL A 229 11.69 15.04 -7.98
CA VAL A 229 12.61 16.19 -7.87
C VAL A 229 12.29 17.26 -8.91
N ASP A 230 12.05 16.84 -10.14
CA ASP A 230 11.76 17.74 -11.27
C ASP A 230 10.42 18.45 -11.07
N VAL A 231 9.38 17.74 -10.64
CA VAL A 231 8.04 18.28 -10.38
C VAL A 231 8.02 19.20 -9.17
N ALA A 232 8.69 18.82 -8.08
CA ALA A 232 8.81 19.66 -6.89
C ALA A 232 9.54 20.98 -7.21
N GLY A 233 10.53 20.92 -8.08
CA GLY A 233 11.25 22.07 -8.60
C GLY A 233 11.66 23.08 -7.53
N ASP A 234 11.26 24.33 -7.75
CA ASP A 234 11.43 25.42 -6.79
C ASP A 234 10.10 25.80 -6.08
N ALA A 235 9.06 24.97 -6.20
CA ALA A 235 7.80 25.20 -5.49
C ALA A 235 7.92 24.91 -3.99
N TYR A 236 8.72 23.91 -3.63
CA TYR A 236 8.95 23.52 -2.26
C TYR A 236 10.22 24.13 -1.67
N ALA A 237 10.17 24.44 -0.37
CA ALA A 237 11.33 24.88 0.39
C ALA A 237 12.45 23.83 0.37
N ARG A 238 13.71 24.28 0.29
CA ARG A 238 14.86 23.39 0.20
C ARG A 238 15.07 22.49 1.43
N ASP A 239 14.58 22.92 2.58
CA ASP A 239 14.75 22.23 3.86
C ASP A 239 13.38 22.01 4.47
N LEU A 240 12.69 21.00 3.98
CA LEU A 240 11.40 20.57 4.50
C LEU A 240 11.60 19.91 5.87
N THR A 241 10.93 20.43 6.89
CA THR A 241 11.05 19.93 8.27
C THR A 241 9.78 19.16 8.66
N MET A 242 9.74 17.88 8.32
CA MET A 242 8.60 16.99 8.61
C MET A 242 8.71 16.30 9.97
N GLY A 243 9.83 16.46 10.68
CA GLY A 243 10.09 15.86 11.97
C GLY A 243 11.45 16.24 12.52
N ARG A 244 12.03 15.38 13.36
CA ARG A 244 13.33 15.65 13.96
C ARG A 244 14.48 15.48 12.96
N ARG A 245 15.36 16.46 12.91
CA ARG A 245 16.53 16.43 12.01
C ARG A 245 17.47 15.25 12.32
N VAL A 246 17.65 14.93 13.59
CA VAL A 246 18.45 13.76 14.02
C VAL A 246 17.89 12.43 13.51
N GLN A 247 16.59 12.37 13.22
CA GLN A 247 15.94 11.22 12.62
C GLN A 247 15.88 11.27 11.09
N LYS A 248 16.59 12.21 10.48
CA LYS A 248 16.62 12.45 9.02
C LYS A 248 15.25 12.77 8.41
N LEU A 249 14.34 13.35 9.19
CA LEU A 249 13.00 13.77 8.73
C LEU A 249 12.99 15.22 8.25
N CYS A 250 14.13 15.76 7.87
CA CYS A 250 14.31 17.07 7.25
C CYS A 250 15.11 16.94 5.97
N GLY A 251 14.98 17.91 5.07
CA GLY A 251 15.71 17.95 3.81
C GLY A 251 14.78 18.02 2.60
N HIS A 252 15.20 17.48 1.48
CA HIS A 252 14.48 17.54 0.22
C HIS A 252 14.56 16.20 -0.52
N TRP A 253 13.65 15.91 -1.42
CA TRP A 253 13.71 14.71 -2.30
C TRP A 253 15.00 14.62 -3.11
N ARG A 254 15.68 15.73 -3.36
CA ARG A 254 17.03 15.78 -4.01
C ARG A 254 18.09 15.05 -3.19
N ASP A 255 17.97 15.13 -1.86
CA ASP A 255 18.94 14.48 -0.96
C ASP A 255 18.78 12.95 -1.02
N GLU A 256 17.52 12.48 -1.11
CA GLU A 256 17.21 11.06 -1.26
C GLU A 256 17.62 10.53 -2.63
N LEU A 257 17.46 11.32 -3.70
CA LEU A 257 17.93 10.94 -5.04
C LEU A 257 19.41 10.61 -5.06
N ALA A 258 20.23 11.44 -4.42
CA ALA A 258 21.67 11.19 -4.34
C ALA A 258 21.99 9.89 -3.58
N GLN A 259 21.24 9.57 -2.52
CA GLN A 259 21.41 8.32 -1.78
C GLN A 259 21.00 7.10 -2.62
N LEU A 260 19.89 7.19 -3.35
CA LEU A 260 19.42 6.13 -4.24
C LEU A 260 20.43 5.84 -5.36
N GLN A 261 21.00 6.89 -5.96
CA GLN A 261 22.03 6.77 -7.00
C GLN A 261 23.28 6.08 -6.46
N SER A 262 23.76 6.50 -5.28
CA SER A 262 24.89 5.85 -4.61
C SER A 262 24.61 4.38 -4.29
N GLY A 263 23.39 4.05 -3.87
CA GLY A 263 22.98 2.67 -3.63
C GLY A 263 23.00 1.82 -4.90
N LEU A 264 22.58 2.38 -6.03
CA LEU A 264 22.63 1.70 -7.33
C LEU A 264 24.08 1.40 -7.76
N GLU A 265 24.99 2.36 -7.60
CA GLU A 265 26.42 2.18 -7.91
C GLU A 265 27.03 1.02 -7.11
N LYS A 266 26.66 0.89 -5.83
CA LYS A 266 27.09 -0.25 -4.99
C LYS A 266 26.58 -1.59 -5.51
N MET A 267 25.32 -1.63 -5.95
CA MET A 267 24.73 -2.84 -6.54
C MET A 267 25.42 -3.20 -7.86
N GLU A 268 25.75 -2.23 -8.71
CA GLU A 268 26.49 -2.45 -9.95
C GLU A 268 27.92 -2.95 -9.68
N THR A 269 28.53 -2.50 -8.62
CA THR A 269 29.84 -3.00 -8.15
C THR A 269 29.73 -4.45 -7.67
N LEU A 270 28.73 -4.74 -6.83
CA LEU A 270 28.43 -6.11 -6.39
C LEU A 270 28.19 -7.05 -7.57
N ARG A 271 27.50 -6.58 -8.62
CA ARG A 271 27.26 -7.36 -9.84
C ARG A 271 28.54 -7.70 -10.60
N LYS A 272 29.49 -6.77 -10.67
CA LYS A 272 30.79 -7.00 -11.33
C LYS A 272 31.65 -8.03 -10.57
N GLU A 273 31.53 -8.06 -9.25
CA GLU A 273 32.26 -8.98 -8.38
C GLU A 273 31.59 -10.36 -8.25
N ALA A 274 30.31 -10.47 -8.60
CA ALA A 274 29.57 -11.71 -8.49
C ALA A 274 30.01 -12.72 -9.57
N PRO A 275 30.31 -13.97 -9.21
CA PRO A 275 30.69 -15.01 -10.16
C PRO A 275 29.55 -15.31 -11.14
N ALA A 276 29.89 -15.60 -12.39
CA ALA A 276 28.93 -16.08 -13.36
C ALA A 276 28.51 -17.50 -12.98
N GLY A 277 27.25 -17.70 -12.59
CA GLY A 277 26.74 -19.04 -12.33
C GLY A 277 25.38 -19.10 -11.66
N ALA A 278 24.69 -20.11 -12.01
CA ALA A 278 23.53 -20.81 -11.45
C ALA A 278 22.13 -20.51 -11.98
N ASP A 279 21.35 -21.52 -12.01
CA ASP A 279 20.07 -21.89 -12.58
C ASP A 279 19.01 -20.83 -12.92
N ALA A 280 18.51 -20.92 -14.19
CA ALA A 280 17.66 -19.96 -14.87
C ALA A 280 16.17 -19.98 -14.45
N ALA A 281 15.73 -20.95 -13.68
CA ALA A 281 14.30 -21.25 -13.58
C ALA A 281 13.50 -20.29 -12.70
N THR A 282 14.11 -19.72 -11.67
CA THR A 282 13.39 -19.01 -10.60
C THR A 282 13.09 -17.55 -10.92
N SER A 283 14.04 -16.84 -11.57
CA SER A 283 13.87 -15.41 -11.87
C SER A 283 12.83 -15.12 -12.97
N THR A 284 12.62 -16.09 -13.86
CA THR A 284 11.64 -15.98 -14.97
C THR A 284 10.19 -16.13 -14.49
N ARG A 285 9.96 -16.86 -13.41
CA ARG A 285 8.61 -17.06 -12.85
C ARG A 285 8.02 -15.81 -12.22
N TYR A 286 8.85 -14.96 -11.58
CA TYR A 286 8.37 -13.73 -10.96
C TYR A 286 7.79 -12.75 -11.99
N LEU A 287 8.39 -12.69 -13.19
CA LEU A 287 7.96 -11.78 -14.25
C LEU A 287 6.73 -12.29 -15.02
N ALA A 288 6.42 -13.57 -14.95
CA ALA A 288 5.40 -14.24 -15.77
C ALA A 288 4.01 -14.33 -15.10
N ALA A 289 3.84 -13.94 -13.84
CA ALA A 289 2.53 -14.00 -13.18
C ALA A 289 1.56 -13.01 -13.83
N GLY A 290 0.62 -13.53 -14.59
CA GLY A 290 -0.43 -12.80 -15.28
C GLY A 290 -1.47 -12.19 -14.32
N PRO A 291 -2.47 -11.45 -14.84
CA PRO A 291 -3.55 -10.91 -14.04
C PRO A 291 -4.34 -12.04 -13.36
N SER A 292 -4.65 -11.83 -12.08
CA SER A 292 -5.50 -12.72 -11.28
C SER A 292 -6.90 -12.77 -11.86
N ALA A 293 -7.45 -13.97 -12.04
CA ALA A 293 -8.87 -14.11 -12.29
C ALA A 293 -9.64 -13.78 -11.00
N GLU A 294 -10.73 -13.02 -11.12
CA GLU A 294 -11.49 -12.58 -9.96
C GLU A 294 -12.21 -13.77 -9.29
N THR A 295 -11.82 -14.09 -8.07
CA THR A 295 -12.52 -15.05 -7.21
C THR A 295 -13.65 -14.33 -6.49
N THR A 296 -14.87 -14.87 -6.59
CA THR A 296 -16.06 -14.30 -5.95
C THR A 296 -16.48 -15.10 -4.73
N PHE A 297 -16.89 -14.38 -3.69
CA PHE A 297 -17.39 -14.96 -2.44
C PHE A 297 -18.82 -14.52 -2.19
N VAL A 298 -19.68 -15.47 -1.80
CA VAL A 298 -20.99 -15.21 -1.24
C VAL A 298 -21.03 -15.83 0.15
N HIS A 299 -21.12 -14.99 1.16
CA HIS A 299 -21.10 -15.40 2.56
C HIS A 299 -22.04 -14.52 3.38
N ARG A 300 -22.77 -15.13 4.29
CA ARG A 300 -23.58 -14.41 5.29
C ARG A 300 -22.77 -14.35 6.59
N PRO A 301 -22.33 -13.15 7.03
CA PRO A 301 -21.58 -13.00 8.27
C PRO A 301 -22.31 -13.58 9.47
N ILE A 302 -21.58 -14.25 10.34
CA ILE A 302 -22.08 -14.74 11.63
C ILE A 302 -21.88 -13.61 12.62
N LEU A 303 -22.97 -13.03 13.13
CA LEU A 303 -22.90 -11.87 14.01
C LEU A 303 -22.81 -12.27 15.50
N THR A 304 -23.49 -13.38 15.87
CA THR A 304 -23.50 -13.89 17.25
C THR A 304 -23.38 -15.42 17.25
N ALA A 305 -22.78 -15.96 18.31
CA ALA A 305 -22.72 -17.40 18.54
C ALA A 305 -22.57 -17.68 20.04
N PRO A 306 -23.06 -18.87 20.54
CA PRO A 306 -22.80 -19.29 21.90
C PRO A 306 -21.30 -19.52 22.14
N ALA A 307 -20.78 -19.04 23.28
CA ALA A 307 -19.33 -19.06 23.59
C ALA A 307 -18.71 -20.47 23.70
N GLU A 308 -19.51 -21.47 24.04
CA GLU A 308 -19.02 -22.84 24.33
C GLU A 308 -19.42 -23.85 23.26
N LYS A 309 -19.84 -23.40 22.09
CA LYS A 309 -20.28 -24.28 21.00
C LYS A 309 -19.39 -24.13 19.78
N ALA A 310 -19.29 -25.22 19.01
CA ALA A 310 -18.61 -25.20 17.73
C ALA A 310 -19.29 -24.20 16.78
N LEU A 311 -18.47 -23.48 15.98
CA LEU A 311 -18.94 -22.46 15.04
C LEU A 311 -18.82 -23.01 13.61
N THR A 312 -19.94 -23.04 12.89
CA THR A 312 -19.94 -23.47 11.49
C THR A 312 -19.89 -22.27 10.55
N VAL A 313 -18.81 -22.19 9.78
CA VAL A 313 -18.64 -21.14 8.73
C VAL A 313 -18.99 -21.76 7.38
N ARG A 314 -19.87 -21.09 6.62
CA ARG A 314 -20.29 -21.49 5.27
C ARG A 314 -20.06 -20.36 4.28
N ALA A 315 -19.51 -20.71 3.11
CA ALA A 315 -19.35 -19.76 2.04
C ALA A 315 -19.55 -20.44 0.69
N ARG A 316 -20.06 -19.69 -0.28
CA ARG A 316 -20.00 -20.09 -1.68
C ARG A 316 -18.86 -19.33 -2.34
N VAL A 317 -17.91 -20.07 -2.93
CA VAL A 317 -16.70 -19.54 -3.55
C VAL A 317 -16.59 -20.05 -4.98
N SER A 318 -16.37 -19.14 -5.91
CA SER A 318 -16.23 -19.48 -7.33
C SER A 318 -15.12 -18.67 -7.99
N SER A 319 -14.41 -19.29 -8.94
CA SER A 319 -13.41 -18.66 -9.79
C SER A 319 -13.48 -19.22 -11.20
N PRO A 320 -13.28 -18.41 -12.25
CA PRO A 320 -13.20 -18.87 -13.63
C PRO A 320 -12.13 -19.96 -13.84
N THR A 321 -11.06 -19.95 -13.03
CA THR A 321 -9.94 -20.88 -13.09
C THR A 321 -10.11 -22.10 -12.18
N ARG A 322 -11.27 -22.27 -11.57
CA ARG A 322 -11.62 -23.28 -10.53
C ARG A 322 -10.87 -23.07 -9.21
N ILE A 323 -11.55 -23.37 -8.14
CA ILE A 323 -10.99 -23.32 -6.78
C ILE A 323 -10.09 -24.54 -6.55
N LYS A 324 -8.94 -24.31 -5.95
CA LYS A 324 -8.01 -25.35 -5.50
C LYS A 324 -8.26 -25.72 -4.04
N TRP A 325 -8.39 -24.70 -3.17
CA TRP A 325 -8.73 -24.85 -1.77
C TRP A 325 -9.40 -23.57 -1.23
N VAL A 326 -10.17 -23.74 -0.17
CA VAL A 326 -10.78 -22.65 0.62
C VAL A 326 -10.43 -22.89 2.09
N GLN A 327 -10.06 -21.84 2.81
CA GLN A 327 -9.71 -21.91 4.23
C GLN A 327 -10.40 -20.78 4.99
N VAL A 328 -10.77 -21.03 6.24
CA VAL A 328 -11.12 -20.02 7.21
C VAL A 328 -9.93 -19.76 8.13
N LEU A 329 -9.56 -18.49 8.28
CA LEU A 329 -8.61 -18.03 9.28
C LEU A 329 -9.41 -17.43 10.42
N TYR A 330 -9.08 -17.82 11.66
CA TYR A 330 -9.83 -17.38 12.81
C TYR A 330 -8.97 -17.20 14.04
N ARG A 331 -9.38 -16.32 14.94
CA ARG A 331 -8.81 -16.13 16.28
C ARG A 331 -9.80 -15.44 17.21
N SER A 332 -9.53 -15.46 18.50
CA SER A 332 -10.16 -14.52 19.45
C SER A 332 -9.75 -13.09 19.12
N ILE A 333 -10.56 -12.10 19.53
CA ILE A 333 -10.16 -10.67 19.46
C ILE A 333 -9.10 -10.42 20.54
N ASP A 334 -7.93 -11.00 20.30
CA ASP A 334 -6.73 -10.88 21.13
C ASP A 334 -5.54 -10.71 20.17
N GLN A 335 -4.98 -9.52 20.14
CA GLN A 335 -3.88 -9.19 19.22
C GLN A 335 -2.57 -9.91 19.52
N THR A 336 -2.47 -10.55 20.69
CA THR A 336 -1.30 -11.34 21.07
C THR A 336 -1.31 -12.75 20.46
N LYS A 337 -2.41 -13.14 19.79
CA LYS A 337 -2.59 -14.47 19.19
C LYS A 337 -2.61 -14.39 17.68
N ASP A 338 -1.93 -15.31 17.02
CA ASP A 338 -1.98 -15.48 15.58
C ASP A 338 -3.28 -16.14 15.12
N TYR A 339 -3.62 -15.94 13.84
CA TYR A 339 -4.72 -16.67 13.22
C TYR A 339 -4.41 -18.15 13.12
N GLN A 340 -5.40 -18.97 13.49
CA GLN A 340 -5.43 -20.38 13.17
C GLN A 340 -6.10 -20.58 11.81
N LYS A 341 -5.68 -21.62 11.07
CA LYS A 341 -6.21 -21.98 9.75
C LYS A 341 -6.98 -23.27 9.83
N LEU A 342 -8.12 -23.33 9.17
CA LEU A 342 -8.91 -24.54 9.00
C LEU A 342 -9.39 -24.64 7.56
N GLU A 343 -9.16 -25.80 6.92
CA GLU A 343 -9.62 -26.04 5.56
C GLU A 343 -11.14 -26.21 5.53
N MET A 344 -11.80 -25.54 4.58
CA MET A 344 -13.22 -25.65 4.34
C MET A 344 -13.47 -26.79 3.34
N GLN A 345 -14.36 -27.69 3.69
CA GLN A 345 -14.70 -28.83 2.86
C GLN A 345 -15.78 -28.44 1.83
N ALA A 346 -15.61 -28.89 0.59
CA ALA A 346 -16.65 -28.74 -0.42
C ALA A 346 -17.88 -29.59 -0.04
N VAL A 347 -19.04 -28.93 0.00
CA VAL A 347 -20.32 -29.59 0.34
C VAL A 347 -20.99 -30.12 -0.91
N ASP A 348 -20.81 -29.42 -2.03
CA ASP A 348 -21.38 -29.78 -3.33
C ASP A 348 -20.52 -29.27 -4.50
N GLU A 349 -20.94 -29.62 -5.73
CA GLU A 349 -20.29 -29.17 -6.97
C GLU A 349 -20.60 -27.71 -7.34
N ARG A 350 -21.49 -27.03 -6.59
CA ARG A 350 -21.91 -25.64 -6.84
C ARG A 350 -21.00 -24.61 -6.18
N GLY A 351 -19.91 -25.09 -5.56
CA GLY A 351 -18.93 -24.24 -4.89
C GLY A 351 -19.32 -23.84 -3.48
N ASN A 352 -20.19 -24.59 -2.82
CA ASN A 352 -20.47 -24.41 -1.40
C ASN A 352 -19.41 -25.11 -0.55
N TYR A 353 -18.87 -24.39 0.42
CA TYR A 353 -17.83 -24.84 1.34
C TYR A 353 -18.28 -24.64 2.78
N GLU A 354 -17.87 -25.56 3.65
CA GLU A 354 -18.17 -25.50 5.08
C GLU A 354 -16.94 -25.87 5.90
N ALA A 355 -16.75 -25.19 7.03
CA ALA A 355 -15.82 -25.58 8.09
C ALA A 355 -16.50 -25.47 9.45
N VAL A 356 -16.19 -26.41 10.33
CA VAL A 356 -16.65 -26.40 11.72
C VAL A 356 -15.46 -26.13 12.63
N ILE A 357 -15.43 -24.92 13.19
CA ILE A 357 -14.42 -24.53 14.19
C ILE A 357 -14.82 -25.16 15.52
N PRO A 358 -13.99 -26.06 16.10
CA PRO A 358 -14.32 -26.74 17.34
C PRO A 358 -14.48 -25.78 18.53
N ALA A 359 -15.32 -26.11 19.48
CA ALA A 359 -15.58 -25.28 20.67
C ALA A 359 -14.31 -25.03 21.52
N ASP A 360 -13.42 -26.01 21.61
CA ASP A 360 -12.15 -25.91 22.34
C ASP A 360 -11.13 -24.95 21.70
N LYS A 361 -11.38 -24.51 20.46
CA LYS A 361 -10.58 -23.51 19.74
C LYS A 361 -11.13 -22.10 19.89
N ILE A 362 -12.27 -21.92 20.54
CA ILE A 362 -12.92 -20.64 20.79
C ILE A 362 -12.72 -20.26 22.26
N ASP A 363 -11.93 -19.21 22.50
CA ASP A 363 -11.74 -18.69 23.86
C ASP A 363 -12.99 -17.88 24.28
N ALA A 364 -13.79 -18.46 25.17
CA ALA A 364 -15.03 -17.87 25.62
C ALA A 364 -14.88 -16.51 26.32
N ARG A 365 -13.67 -16.10 26.71
CA ARG A 365 -13.40 -14.82 27.36
C ARG A 365 -13.45 -13.63 26.40
N PHE A 366 -13.22 -13.85 25.12
CA PHE A 366 -13.11 -12.83 24.08
C PHE A 366 -14.13 -13.09 22.97
N ASP A 367 -14.58 -12.04 22.32
CA ASP A 367 -15.28 -12.18 21.07
C ASP A 367 -14.34 -12.76 19.99
N PHE A 368 -14.89 -13.19 18.89
CA PHE A 368 -14.18 -13.99 17.90
C PHE A 368 -14.11 -13.26 16.57
N MET A 369 -13.05 -13.45 15.82
CA MET A 369 -12.94 -12.92 14.47
C MET A 369 -12.49 -13.98 13.48
N TYR A 370 -12.96 -13.84 12.25
CA TYR A 370 -12.55 -14.73 11.17
C TYR A 370 -12.55 -14.01 9.82
N LEU A 371 -11.83 -14.58 8.89
CA LEU A 371 -11.86 -14.24 7.47
C LEU A 371 -11.78 -15.53 6.65
N ILE A 372 -12.13 -15.45 5.36
CA ILE A 372 -12.09 -16.58 4.44
C ILE A 372 -11.03 -16.28 3.39
N GLN A 373 -10.24 -17.25 3.03
CA GLN A 373 -9.29 -17.16 1.93
C GLN A 373 -9.49 -18.32 0.95
N ALA A 374 -9.24 -18.07 -0.31
CA ALA A 374 -9.30 -19.08 -1.36
C ALA A 374 -8.09 -18.99 -2.27
N MET A 375 -7.74 -20.10 -2.85
CA MET A 375 -6.71 -20.24 -3.88
C MET A 375 -7.34 -20.89 -5.10
N ASP A 376 -7.11 -20.33 -6.26
CA ASP A 376 -7.51 -20.96 -7.50
C ASP A 376 -6.42 -21.87 -8.07
N ARG A 377 -6.70 -22.56 -9.18
CA ARG A 377 -5.72 -23.46 -9.82
C ARG A 377 -4.61 -22.74 -10.58
N MET A 378 -4.77 -21.44 -10.82
CA MET A 378 -3.74 -20.57 -11.38
C MET A 378 -2.87 -19.94 -10.29
N ARG A 379 -3.04 -20.36 -9.01
CA ARG A 379 -2.30 -19.87 -7.84
C ARG A 379 -2.56 -18.40 -7.53
N CYS A 380 -3.76 -17.94 -7.86
CA CYS A 380 -4.22 -16.62 -7.46
C CYS A 380 -4.98 -16.74 -6.14
N GLY A 381 -4.42 -16.15 -5.10
CA GLY A 381 -5.02 -16.09 -3.78
C GLY A 381 -5.97 -14.90 -3.64
N THR A 382 -7.05 -15.08 -2.89
CA THR A 382 -8.01 -14.01 -2.59
C THR A 382 -8.49 -14.15 -1.16
N MET A 383 -8.55 -13.03 -0.44
CA MET A 383 -9.09 -12.95 0.92
C MET A 383 -10.45 -12.26 0.92
N PHE A 384 -11.32 -12.69 1.81
CA PHE A 384 -12.66 -12.14 1.98
C PHE A 384 -12.97 -11.98 3.49
N PRO A 385 -13.45 -10.81 3.94
CA PRO A 385 -13.90 -9.64 3.18
C PRO A 385 -12.80 -8.96 2.35
N ASP A 386 -13.22 -8.17 1.35
CA ASP A 386 -12.27 -7.34 0.60
C ASP A 386 -11.78 -6.19 1.49
N PHE A 387 -10.57 -6.32 1.99
CA PHE A 387 -9.96 -5.33 2.90
C PHE A 387 -9.73 -3.95 2.27
N LYS A 388 -9.80 -3.85 0.95
CA LYS A 388 -9.72 -2.56 0.24
C LYS A 388 -10.98 -1.72 0.41
N LYS A 389 -12.09 -2.36 0.77
CA LYS A 389 -13.42 -1.73 0.83
C LYS A 389 -14.03 -1.77 2.24
N GLN A 390 -13.61 -2.70 3.07
CA GLN A 390 -14.26 -2.98 4.36
C GLN A 390 -13.24 -3.42 5.41
N THR A 391 -13.72 -3.59 6.65
CA THR A 391 -12.96 -4.28 7.70
C THR A 391 -12.54 -5.67 7.20
N PRO A 392 -11.26 -6.04 7.27
CA PRO A 392 -10.72 -7.26 6.63
C PRO A 392 -11.04 -8.56 7.39
N TYR A 393 -12.03 -8.56 8.27
CA TYR A 393 -12.47 -9.70 9.06
C TYR A 393 -13.93 -9.53 9.50
N PHE A 394 -14.57 -10.65 9.82
CA PHE A 394 -15.88 -10.67 10.45
C PHE A 394 -15.73 -10.83 11.95
N VAL A 395 -16.52 -10.08 12.71
CA VAL A 395 -16.58 -10.18 14.18
C VAL A 395 -17.82 -10.96 14.59
N VAL A 396 -17.64 -11.97 15.43
CA VAL A 396 -18.70 -12.76 16.04
C VAL A 396 -18.74 -12.40 17.53
N ARG A 397 -19.84 -11.81 17.97
CA ARG A 397 -20.10 -11.60 19.39
C ARG A 397 -20.43 -12.93 20.06
N LEU A 398 -19.67 -13.30 21.08
CA LEU A 398 -19.93 -14.52 21.85
C LEU A 398 -20.96 -14.26 22.96
N GLU A 399 -22.05 -15.02 22.91
CA GLU A 399 -23.07 -15.01 23.95
C GLU A 399 -22.60 -15.91 25.10
N ARG A 400 -22.28 -15.28 26.20
CA ARG A 400 -21.85 -15.92 27.46
C ARG A 400 -23.08 -16.13 28.31
N GLY A 401 -23.33 -17.38 28.70
CA GLY A 401 -24.45 -17.72 29.59
C GLY A 401 -24.36 -17.12 30.98
#